data_0e0420e46562b025ae0d2f92819a3696
#
_entry.id   0e0420e46562b025ae0d2f92819a3696
#
_cell.length_a   1.000
_cell.length_b   1.000
_cell.length_c   1.000
_cell.angle_alpha   90.00
_cell.angle_beta   90.00
_cell.angle_gamma   90.00
#
_symmetry.space_group_name_H-M   'P 1'
#
loop_
_entity.id
_entity.type
_entity.pdbx_description
1 polymer ?
#
loop_
_entity_poly.entity_id
_entity_poly.type
_entity_poly.pdbx_seq_one_letter_code
_entity_poly.pdbx_strand_id
1 'polypeptide(L)'
;MKSPEAEVFRDSISTVTQDGKRAWIFPKKPSGRYYNWRKIVSYFLLTILFISPFIKINGNQFIMINVLERRFNIFGQPFWPQDFHLVVISMLIGVLFVVFFTVAYGRIFCGWICPQTIFMEMVFRRIEYWIEGDRGKQIRLKKAPWNAEKIKKRVIKWIVFFIISFLIANVFLAYLIGSDQLLKYMIDGPKYHLSTFISLLIFTAVFYFVFAWFREQVCVIACPYGRLQGVLLDNKSIVVAYDYKRGEKEKGRAKFKKSENREASGKGDCIDCAQCVHVCPTGIDIRNGTQLECVNCTACIDACDSMMEKVGLPKGLIRYASEENIEKKTKFEFTPRLKGYSVVLGVLIAVLVGMLFLRNDIEARILRLPGQLYEHKEGSNISNVFTYKLVNKTTQNIEDVSFKLLSHDGFIKVVNDEVNVPAQELAEGTLFIEIDSNLLKEEKDKVEIGIYSGSHLIETTTTTFLGPRSFN
;
A
#
# COMPACT_ATOMS: atom_id res chain seq x y z
N MET A 1 38.34 3.92 17.25
CA MET A 1 38.44 3.30 15.92
C MET A 1 38.09 1.83 16.07
N LYS A 2 36.95 1.39 15.48
CA LYS A 2 36.61 -0.04 15.43
C LYS A 2 37.57 -0.70 14.44
N SER A 3 38.08 -1.90 14.77
CA SER A 3 38.98 -2.64 13.89
C SER A 3 38.35 -2.96 12.53
N PRO A 4 39.12 -3.05 11.42
CA PRO A 4 38.60 -3.40 10.10
C PRO A 4 37.77 -4.68 10.06
N GLU A 5 38.04 -5.63 10.92
CA GLU A 5 37.27 -6.90 11.08
C GLU A 5 35.83 -6.66 11.57
N ALA A 6 35.53 -5.53 12.25
CA ALA A 6 34.19 -5.22 12.75
C ALA A 6 33.22 -4.76 11.65
N GLU A 7 33.68 -4.50 10.43
CA GLU A 7 32.86 -3.99 9.32
C GLU A 7 32.53 -5.03 8.25
N VAL A 8 33.13 -6.22 8.30
CA VAL A 8 32.89 -7.34 7.36
C VAL A 8 31.41 -7.71 7.22
N PHE A 9 30.61 -7.48 8.28
CA PHE A 9 29.15 -7.75 8.23
C PHE A 9 28.39 -6.79 7.30
N ARG A 10 28.93 -5.59 7.02
CA ARG A 10 28.29 -4.60 6.13
C ARG A 10 28.39 -5.00 4.66
N ASP A 11 29.43 -5.76 4.32
CA ASP A 11 29.69 -6.26 2.97
C ASP A 11 29.05 -7.62 2.70
N SER A 12 28.40 -8.23 3.73
CA SER A 12 27.77 -9.52 3.64
C SER A 12 26.26 -9.45 3.85
N ILE A 13 25.50 -10.11 2.97
CA ILE A 13 24.03 -10.21 3.08
C ILE A 13 23.73 -11.47 3.92
N SER A 14 22.96 -11.32 5.02
CA SER A 14 22.64 -12.41 5.94
C SER A 14 21.95 -13.64 5.31
N THR A 15 21.30 -13.45 4.16
CA THR A 15 20.59 -14.49 3.40
C THR A 15 21.42 -15.16 2.32
N VAL A 16 22.70 -14.78 2.17
CA VAL A 16 23.60 -15.31 1.15
C VAL A 16 24.89 -15.78 1.83
N THR A 17 25.40 -16.96 1.45
CA THR A 17 26.70 -17.46 1.90
C THR A 17 27.83 -16.81 1.12
N GLN A 18 29.07 -16.89 1.59
CA GLN A 18 30.26 -16.39 0.87
C GLN A 18 30.40 -17.00 -0.53
N ASP A 19 29.92 -18.23 -0.73
CA ASP A 19 29.89 -18.91 -2.03
C ASP A 19 28.72 -18.49 -2.93
N GLY A 20 28.00 -17.43 -2.62
CA GLY A 20 26.83 -16.94 -3.38
C GLY A 20 25.59 -17.82 -3.28
N LYS A 21 25.60 -18.89 -2.47
CA LYS A 21 24.44 -19.77 -2.27
C LYS A 21 23.50 -19.19 -1.23
N ARG A 22 22.24 -19.57 -1.32
CA ARG A 22 21.22 -19.12 -0.37
C ARG A 22 21.44 -19.69 1.04
N ALA A 23 21.52 -18.82 2.02
CA ALA A 23 21.48 -19.15 3.43
C ALA A 23 20.02 -19.17 3.95
N TRP A 24 19.51 -20.35 4.33
CA TRP A 24 18.16 -20.48 4.88
C TRP A 24 18.11 -20.06 6.33
N ILE A 25 17.26 -19.11 6.65
CA ILE A 25 17.06 -18.60 8.00
C ILE A 25 15.94 -19.38 8.68
N PHE A 26 16.21 -19.88 9.86
CA PHE A 26 15.25 -20.58 10.73
C PHE A 26 15.16 -19.79 12.04
N PRO A 27 14.33 -18.75 12.16
CA PRO A 27 14.22 -18.01 13.40
C PRO A 27 13.53 -18.86 14.48
N LYS A 28 13.85 -18.57 15.72
CA LYS A 28 13.15 -19.11 16.88
C LYS A 28 11.78 -18.46 16.98
N LYS A 29 10.76 -19.20 17.40
CA LYS A 29 9.42 -18.66 17.61
C LYS A 29 9.47 -17.49 18.59
N PRO A 30 9.09 -16.26 18.17
CA PRO A 30 9.13 -15.11 19.05
C PRO A 30 8.03 -15.17 20.11
N SER A 31 8.30 -14.58 21.28
CA SER A 31 7.36 -14.46 22.38
C SER A 31 7.71 -13.22 23.20
N GLY A 32 6.73 -12.48 23.68
CA GLY A 32 6.93 -11.30 24.51
C GLY A 32 5.89 -10.21 24.27
N ARG A 33 6.09 -9.07 24.91
CA ARG A 33 5.16 -7.94 24.89
C ARG A 33 4.95 -7.37 23.48
N TYR A 34 6.04 -7.03 22.80
CA TYR A 34 6.00 -6.45 21.46
C TYR A 34 5.45 -7.44 20.43
N TYR A 35 5.79 -8.71 20.54
CA TYR A 35 5.22 -9.73 19.67
C TYR A 35 3.70 -9.86 19.84
N ASN A 36 3.18 -9.74 21.06
CA ASN A 36 1.74 -9.75 21.30
C ASN A 36 1.02 -8.55 20.69
N TRP A 37 1.57 -7.34 20.84
CA TRP A 37 1.03 -6.14 20.18
C TRP A 37 1.06 -6.27 18.66
N ARG A 38 2.19 -6.77 18.13
CA ARG A 38 2.33 -7.01 16.70
C ARG A 38 1.32 -8.03 16.17
N LYS A 39 1.00 -9.08 16.94
CA LYS A 39 -0.09 -10.01 16.60
C LYS A 39 -1.43 -9.31 16.47
N ILE A 40 -1.79 -8.47 17.45
CA ILE A 40 -3.06 -7.74 17.44
C ILE A 40 -3.15 -6.86 16.19
N VAL A 41 -2.13 -6.04 15.93
CA VAL A 41 -2.08 -5.19 14.74
C VAL A 41 -2.18 -6.02 13.46
N SER A 42 -1.43 -7.12 13.37
CA SER A 42 -1.44 -7.97 12.17
C SER A 42 -2.79 -8.64 11.94
N TYR A 43 -3.45 -9.13 12.98
CA TYR A 43 -4.78 -9.73 12.83
C TYR A 43 -5.83 -8.70 12.46
N PHE A 44 -5.77 -7.50 13.05
CA PHE A 44 -6.64 -6.39 12.66
C PHE A 44 -6.50 -6.05 11.17
N LEU A 45 -5.26 -5.90 10.69
CA LEU A 45 -4.99 -5.62 9.28
C LEU A 45 -5.39 -6.76 8.35
N LEU A 46 -5.16 -8.02 8.75
CA LEU A 46 -5.63 -9.19 8.00
C LEU A 46 -7.17 -9.24 7.94
N THR A 47 -7.85 -8.96 9.05
CA THR A 47 -9.31 -8.90 9.10
C THR A 47 -9.85 -7.84 8.12
N ILE A 48 -9.29 -6.64 8.12
CA ILE A 48 -9.63 -5.60 7.14
C ILE A 48 -9.39 -6.12 5.72
N LEU A 49 -8.21 -6.68 5.45
CA LEU A 49 -7.86 -7.16 4.11
C LEU A 49 -8.83 -8.25 3.61
N PHE A 50 -9.22 -9.19 4.46
CA PHE A 50 -10.08 -10.30 4.05
C PHE A 50 -11.57 -9.95 4.00
N ILE A 51 -12.02 -8.99 4.80
CA ILE A 51 -13.45 -8.66 4.93
C ILE A 51 -13.85 -7.50 4.01
N SER A 52 -12.97 -6.49 3.82
CA SER A 52 -13.35 -5.27 3.09
C SER A 52 -13.87 -5.48 1.66
N PRO A 53 -13.44 -6.50 0.86
CA PRO A 53 -14.03 -6.71 -0.46
C PRO A 53 -15.48 -7.19 -0.40
N PHE A 54 -15.93 -7.73 0.73
CA PHE A 54 -17.28 -8.25 0.90
C PHE A 54 -18.23 -7.27 1.61
N ILE A 55 -17.69 -6.17 2.15
CA ILE A 55 -18.51 -5.10 2.73
C ILE A 55 -19.03 -4.20 1.61
N LYS A 56 -20.32 -3.89 1.67
CA LYS A 56 -20.97 -2.94 0.74
C LYS A 56 -21.54 -1.75 1.51
N ILE A 57 -21.35 -0.56 0.98
CA ILE A 57 -21.92 0.70 1.46
C ILE A 57 -22.67 1.32 0.30
N ASN A 58 -23.95 1.59 0.48
CA ASN A 58 -24.83 2.14 -0.55
C ASN A 58 -24.80 1.34 -1.88
N GLY A 59 -24.75 0.00 -1.79
CA GLY A 59 -24.67 -0.87 -2.96
C GLY A 59 -23.25 -1.08 -3.53
N ASN A 60 -22.29 -0.24 -3.15
CA ASN A 60 -20.91 -0.30 -3.62
C ASN A 60 -20.02 -1.12 -2.69
N GLN A 61 -19.10 -1.86 -3.29
CA GLN A 61 -18.04 -2.52 -2.54
C GLN A 61 -17.17 -1.48 -1.81
N PHE A 62 -16.85 -1.74 -0.53
CA PHE A 62 -16.10 -0.81 0.33
C PHE A 62 -14.74 -0.41 -0.25
N ILE A 63 -13.99 -1.37 -0.76
CA ILE A 63 -12.75 -1.13 -1.52
C ILE A 63 -12.77 -2.02 -2.76
N MET A 64 -12.68 -1.42 -3.94
CA MET A 64 -12.55 -2.09 -5.23
C MET A 64 -11.60 -1.29 -6.13
N ILE A 65 -10.73 -1.99 -6.83
CA ILE A 65 -9.74 -1.40 -7.75
C ILE A 65 -9.88 -2.12 -9.10
N ASN A 66 -10.98 -1.86 -9.81
CA ASN A 66 -11.21 -2.45 -11.13
C ASN A 66 -10.51 -1.63 -12.21
N VAL A 67 -9.29 -2.03 -12.54
CA VAL A 67 -8.46 -1.36 -13.55
C VAL A 67 -9.01 -1.57 -14.96
N LEU A 68 -9.63 -2.72 -15.25
CA LEU A 68 -10.15 -3.08 -16.57
C LEU A 68 -11.36 -2.20 -16.94
N GLU A 69 -12.29 -2.03 -16.01
CA GLU A 69 -13.46 -1.19 -16.19
C GLU A 69 -13.23 0.27 -15.77
N ARG A 70 -12.02 0.57 -15.28
CA ARG A 70 -11.65 1.90 -14.78
C ARG A 70 -12.55 2.42 -13.67
N ARG A 71 -13.05 1.51 -12.84
CA ARG A 71 -13.90 1.81 -11.67
C ARG A 71 -13.10 1.58 -10.40
N PHE A 72 -13.05 2.59 -9.55
CA PHE A 72 -12.36 2.54 -8.27
C PHE A 72 -13.34 2.91 -7.17
N ASN A 73 -13.53 2.04 -6.19
CA ASN A 73 -14.34 2.37 -5.02
C ASN A 73 -13.43 2.46 -3.81
N ILE A 74 -13.49 3.58 -3.11
CA ILE A 74 -12.74 3.81 -1.87
C ILE A 74 -13.76 4.25 -0.80
N PHE A 75 -13.86 3.48 0.28
CA PHE A 75 -14.86 3.64 1.32
C PHE A 75 -16.32 3.66 0.81
N GLY A 76 -16.60 2.86 -0.25
CA GLY A 76 -17.90 2.79 -0.87
C GLY A 76 -18.25 3.96 -1.81
N GLN A 77 -17.35 4.94 -1.96
CA GLN A 77 -17.50 6.04 -2.90
C GLN A 77 -16.85 5.69 -4.24
N PRO A 78 -17.56 5.84 -5.38
CA PRO A 78 -17.01 5.58 -6.70
C PRO A 78 -16.10 6.74 -7.15
N PHE A 79 -14.93 6.38 -7.68
CA PHE A 79 -14.00 7.30 -8.32
C PHE A 79 -13.83 6.91 -9.78
N TRP A 80 -13.84 7.91 -10.64
CA TRP A 80 -13.75 7.78 -12.08
C TRP A 80 -12.39 8.29 -12.60
N PRO A 81 -12.01 7.98 -13.85
CA PRO A 81 -10.77 8.50 -14.43
C PRO A 81 -10.66 10.03 -14.41
N GLN A 82 -11.79 10.73 -14.39
CA GLN A 82 -11.85 12.19 -14.29
C GLN A 82 -11.32 12.71 -12.95
N ASP A 83 -11.47 11.93 -11.88
CA ASP A 83 -10.95 12.25 -10.54
C ASP A 83 -9.44 11.93 -10.39
N PHE A 84 -8.70 11.73 -11.51
CA PHE A 84 -7.29 11.34 -11.50
C PHE A 84 -6.39 12.30 -10.70
N HIS A 85 -6.74 13.58 -10.65
CA HIS A 85 -6.03 14.57 -9.84
C HIS A 85 -6.04 14.23 -8.33
N LEU A 86 -7.16 13.68 -7.81
CA LEU A 86 -7.25 13.22 -6.42
C LEU A 86 -6.34 12.03 -6.17
N VAL A 87 -6.24 11.11 -7.14
CA VAL A 87 -5.33 9.96 -7.07
C VAL A 87 -3.87 10.41 -7.03
N VAL A 88 -3.48 11.38 -7.87
CA VAL A 88 -2.11 11.94 -7.89
C VAL A 88 -1.76 12.56 -6.53
N ILE A 89 -2.63 13.41 -5.97
CA ILE A 89 -2.40 14.03 -4.67
C ILE A 89 -2.32 12.98 -3.56
N SER A 90 -3.21 11.98 -3.58
CA SER A 90 -3.19 10.88 -2.61
C SER A 90 -1.89 10.07 -2.69
N MET A 91 -1.38 9.83 -3.89
CA MET A 91 -0.10 9.16 -4.11
C MET A 91 1.08 9.99 -3.57
N LEU A 92 1.09 11.31 -3.81
CA LEU A 92 2.10 12.22 -3.25
C LEU A 92 2.08 12.23 -1.72
N ILE A 93 0.88 12.30 -1.13
CA ILE A 93 0.70 12.18 0.32
C ILE A 93 1.26 10.85 0.82
N GLY A 94 0.96 9.75 0.14
CA GLY A 94 1.47 8.42 0.49
C GLY A 94 3.00 8.35 0.47
N VAL A 95 3.65 8.89 -0.54
CA VAL A 95 5.11 8.94 -0.65
C VAL A 95 5.72 9.79 0.47
N LEU A 96 5.20 10.99 0.71
CA LEU A 96 5.67 11.87 1.78
C LEU A 96 5.43 11.29 3.18
N PHE A 97 4.29 10.63 3.38
CA PHE A 97 4.00 9.92 4.62
C PHE A 97 5.03 8.85 4.92
N VAL A 98 5.37 8.04 3.90
CA VAL A 98 6.39 7.00 4.00
C VAL A 98 7.76 7.60 4.31
N VAL A 99 8.16 8.69 3.64
CA VAL A 99 9.43 9.38 3.89
C VAL A 99 9.46 9.95 5.32
N PHE A 100 8.41 10.63 5.73
CA PHE A 100 8.28 11.20 7.08
C PHE A 100 8.43 10.13 8.17
N PHE A 101 7.65 9.04 8.06
CA PHE A 101 7.73 7.95 9.03
C PHE A 101 9.08 7.24 9.03
N THR A 102 9.72 7.10 7.87
CA THR A 102 11.04 6.48 7.77
C THR A 102 12.11 7.31 8.45
N VAL A 103 12.11 8.62 8.23
CA VAL A 103 13.08 9.53 8.88
C VAL A 103 12.88 9.57 10.40
N ALA A 104 11.62 9.56 10.88
CA ALA A 104 11.31 9.61 12.30
C ALA A 104 11.55 8.27 13.02
N TYR A 105 10.98 7.19 12.48
CA TYR A 105 10.83 5.89 13.14
C TYR A 105 11.48 4.74 12.39
N GLY A 106 12.36 5.04 11.45
CA GLY A 106 13.05 4.02 10.67
C GLY A 106 12.09 3.09 9.92
N ARG A 107 12.36 1.80 9.98
CA ARG A 107 11.63 0.78 9.24
C ARG A 107 10.44 0.17 10.01
N ILE A 108 9.77 0.95 10.86
CA ILE A 108 8.64 0.45 11.66
C ILE A 108 7.50 -0.10 10.78
N PHE A 109 7.22 0.56 9.66
CA PHE A 109 6.24 0.11 8.68
C PHE A 109 6.53 -1.31 8.19
N CYS A 110 7.80 -1.62 7.87
CA CYS A 110 8.21 -2.94 7.40
C CYS A 110 7.94 -4.05 8.43
N GLY A 111 8.13 -3.74 9.72
CA GLY A 111 7.97 -4.74 10.78
C GLY A 111 6.54 -4.95 11.25
N TRP A 112 5.66 -3.94 11.11
CA TRP A 112 4.36 -3.93 11.78
C TRP A 112 3.17 -3.91 10.82
N ILE A 113 3.28 -3.22 9.67
CA ILE A 113 2.15 -2.92 8.79
C ILE A 113 2.31 -3.59 7.42
N CYS A 114 3.55 -3.74 6.92
CA CYS A 114 3.81 -4.25 5.59
C CYS A 114 3.19 -5.64 5.36
N PRO A 115 2.35 -5.80 4.32
CA PRO A 115 1.69 -7.08 4.02
C PRO A 115 2.67 -8.24 3.87
N GLN A 116 3.81 -8.02 3.21
CA GLN A 116 4.85 -9.05 3.03
C GLN A 116 5.31 -9.63 4.36
N THR A 117 5.59 -8.75 5.36
CA THR A 117 6.05 -9.19 6.68
C THR A 117 4.93 -9.82 7.49
N ILE A 118 3.69 -9.29 7.38
CA ILE A 118 2.52 -9.86 8.06
C ILE A 118 2.24 -11.27 7.54
N PHE A 119 2.12 -11.46 6.24
CA PHE A 119 1.90 -12.80 5.67
C PHE A 119 3.05 -13.75 6.04
N MET A 120 4.30 -13.30 5.86
CA MET A 120 5.46 -14.16 6.13
C MET A 120 5.52 -14.60 7.60
N GLU A 121 5.41 -13.67 8.56
CA GLU A 121 5.63 -13.93 9.97
C GLU A 121 4.39 -14.45 10.71
N MET A 122 3.21 -13.91 10.37
CA MET A 122 1.98 -14.17 11.13
C MET A 122 1.10 -15.23 10.49
N VAL A 123 1.30 -15.56 9.20
CA VAL A 123 0.56 -16.63 8.52
C VAL A 123 1.51 -17.79 8.22
N PHE A 124 2.39 -17.66 7.25
CA PHE A 124 3.18 -18.78 6.73
C PHE A 124 4.18 -19.35 7.74
N ARG A 125 4.93 -18.50 8.45
CA ARG A 125 5.91 -18.96 9.45
C ARG A 125 5.24 -19.59 10.67
N ARG A 126 4.04 -19.15 11.06
CA ARG A 126 3.29 -19.82 12.13
C ARG A 126 2.85 -21.23 11.75
N ILE A 127 2.49 -21.44 10.48
CA ILE A 127 2.16 -22.76 9.95
C ILE A 127 3.42 -23.64 9.95
N GLU A 128 4.59 -23.09 9.58
CA GLU A 128 5.85 -23.82 9.69
C GLU A 128 6.14 -24.27 11.12
N TYR A 129 5.95 -23.37 12.12
CA TYR A 129 6.13 -23.74 13.51
C TYR A 129 5.17 -24.84 13.95
N TRP A 130 3.97 -24.86 13.40
CA TRP A 130 2.97 -25.88 13.72
C TRP A 130 3.33 -27.25 13.10
N ILE A 131 3.77 -27.28 11.84
CA ILE A 131 4.06 -28.54 11.11
C ILE A 131 5.47 -29.05 11.40
N GLU A 132 6.49 -28.19 11.31
CA GLU A 132 7.90 -28.57 11.40
C GLU A 132 8.49 -28.34 12.80
N GLY A 133 7.80 -27.57 13.64
CA GLY A 133 8.23 -27.20 14.98
C GLY A 133 9.13 -25.99 15.03
N ASP A 134 9.71 -25.68 16.20
CA ASP A 134 10.59 -24.53 16.41
C ASP A 134 11.96 -24.72 15.75
N ARG A 135 12.77 -23.67 15.74
CA ARG A 135 14.11 -23.56 15.13
C ARG A 135 14.93 -24.85 15.19
N GLY A 136 15.08 -25.41 16.39
CA GLY A 136 15.93 -26.62 16.59
C GLY A 136 15.38 -27.85 15.85
N LYS A 137 14.04 -28.00 15.77
CA LYS A 137 13.38 -29.07 15.02
C LYS A 137 13.51 -28.86 13.53
N GLN A 138 13.35 -27.63 13.05
CA GLN A 138 13.47 -27.27 11.62
C GLN A 138 14.91 -27.52 11.11
N ILE A 139 15.94 -27.13 11.87
CA ILE A 139 17.36 -27.38 11.52
C ILE A 139 17.64 -28.89 11.45
N ARG A 140 17.15 -29.65 12.43
CA ARG A 140 17.28 -31.12 12.41
C ARG A 140 16.58 -31.75 11.22
N LEU A 141 15.34 -31.33 10.93
CA LEU A 141 14.56 -31.78 9.78
C LEU A 141 15.26 -31.47 8.46
N LYS A 142 15.90 -30.31 8.33
CA LYS A 142 16.68 -29.95 7.13
C LYS A 142 17.84 -30.89 6.92
N LYS A 143 18.61 -31.20 8.00
CA LYS A 143 19.81 -32.07 7.97
C LYS A 143 19.47 -33.56 7.86
N ALA A 144 18.27 -33.98 8.28
CA ALA A 144 17.85 -35.39 8.23
C ALA A 144 17.80 -35.92 6.79
N PRO A 145 18.10 -37.22 6.56
CA PRO A 145 17.88 -37.87 5.27
C PRO A 145 16.40 -37.83 4.90
N TRP A 146 16.08 -38.11 3.63
CA TRP A 146 14.71 -38.20 3.14
C TRP A 146 14.04 -39.48 3.68
N ASN A 147 13.38 -39.35 4.82
CA ASN A 147 12.57 -40.37 5.44
C ASN A 147 11.08 -40.03 5.38
N ALA A 148 10.20 -40.99 5.71
CA ALA A 148 8.76 -40.82 5.66
C ALA A 148 8.26 -39.61 6.47
N GLU A 149 8.83 -39.34 7.64
CA GLU A 149 8.48 -38.19 8.47
C GLU A 149 8.81 -36.86 7.78
N LYS A 150 10.01 -36.75 7.19
CA LYS A 150 10.43 -35.54 6.46
C LYS A 150 9.55 -35.31 5.23
N ILE A 151 9.29 -36.37 4.45
CA ILE A 151 8.41 -36.28 3.27
C ILE A 151 7.01 -35.82 3.70
N LYS A 152 6.40 -36.47 4.69
CA LYS A 152 5.08 -36.12 5.20
C LYS A 152 4.99 -34.64 5.63
N LYS A 153 5.91 -34.16 6.45
CA LYS A 153 5.93 -32.77 6.93
C LYS A 153 6.11 -31.78 5.78
N ARG A 154 6.98 -32.08 4.81
CA ARG A 154 7.20 -31.19 3.65
C ARG A 154 6.00 -31.16 2.73
N VAL A 155 5.40 -32.28 2.42
CA VAL A 155 4.21 -32.36 1.55
C VAL A 155 3.04 -31.62 2.20
N ILE A 156 2.75 -31.89 3.48
CA ILE A 156 1.69 -31.18 4.21
C ILE A 156 1.93 -29.65 4.18
N LYS A 157 3.17 -29.22 4.43
CA LYS A 157 3.50 -27.79 4.36
C LYS A 157 3.22 -27.20 2.97
N TRP A 158 3.67 -27.87 1.91
CA TRP A 158 3.47 -27.39 0.54
C TRP A 158 2.00 -27.31 0.17
N ILE A 159 1.20 -28.30 0.52
CA ILE A 159 -0.24 -28.31 0.28
C ILE A 159 -0.92 -27.16 1.04
N VAL A 160 -0.64 -27.01 2.33
CA VAL A 160 -1.26 -25.95 3.15
C VAL A 160 -0.85 -24.58 2.64
N PHE A 161 0.41 -24.38 2.27
CA PHE A 161 0.88 -23.11 1.70
C PHE A 161 0.18 -22.80 0.38
N PHE A 162 0.00 -23.80 -0.49
CA PHE A 162 -0.69 -23.64 -1.77
C PHE A 162 -2.16 -23.25 -1.55
N ILE A 163 -2.87 -23.96 -0.67
CA ILE A 163 -4.28 -23.66 -0.37
C ILE A 163 -4.43 -22.24 0.16
N ILE A 164 -3.58 -21.83 1.10
CA ILE A 164 -3.63 -20.47 1.66
C ILE A 164 -3.29 -19.44 0.58
N SER A 165 -2.29 -19.68 -0.26
CA SER A 165 -1.95 -18.79 -1.37
C SER A 165 -3.11 -18.66 -2.36
N PHE A 166 -3.82 -19.75 -2.65
CA PHE A 166 -5.00 -19.74 -3.51
C PHE A 166 -6.17 -18.96 -2.91
N LEU A 167 -6.43 -19.12 -1.60
CA LEU A 167 -7.46 -18.35 -0.90
C LEU A 167 -7.14 -16.85 -0.89
N ILE A 168 -5.89 -16.49 -0.62
CA ILE A 168 -5.44 -15.10 -0.67
C ILE A 168 -5.57 -14.53 -2.09
N ALA A 169 -5.21 -15.30 -3.11
CA ALA A 169 -5.34 -14.92 -4.51
C ALA A 169 -6.81 -14.62 -4.90
N ASN A 170 -7.76 -15.41 -4.42
CA ASN A 170 -9.19 -15.15 -4.63
C ASN A 170 -9.64 -13.85 -3.96
N VAL A 171 -9.17 -13.56 -2.75
CA VAL A 171 -9.48 -12.29 -2.08
C VAL A 171 -8.90 -11.10 -2.86
N PHE A 172 -7.66 -11.21 -3.36
CA PHE A 172 -7.09 -10.17 -4.24
C PHE A 172 -7.89 -10.01 -5.53
N LEU A 173 -8.35 -11.12 -6.12
CA LEU A 173 -9.22 -11.06 -7.31
C LEU A 173 -10.54 -10.34 -6.99
N ALA A 174 -11.13 -10.55 -5.80
CA ALA A 174 -12.32 -9.83 -5.37
C ALA A 174 -12.13 -8.31 -5.28
N TYR A 175 -10.91 -7.82 -4.98
CA TYR A 175 -10.60 -6.40 -5.07
C TYR A 175 -10.55 -5.88 -6.50
N LEU A 176 -10.16 -6.72 -7.47
CA LEU A 176 -9.96 -6.32 -8.86
C LEU A 176 -11.25 -6.36 -9.68
N ILE A 177 -12.05 -7.43 -9.55
CA ILE A 177 -13.24 -7.62 -10.38
C ILE A 177 -14.56 -7.39 -9.60
N GLY A 178 -14.46 -7.22 -8.29
CA GLY A 178 -15.62 -7.16 -7.40
C GLY A 178 -16.03 -8.51 -6.82
N SER A 179 -16.57 -8.49 -5.61
CA SER A 179 -16.98 -9.71 -4.88
C SER A 179 -18.14 -10.43 -5.55
N ASP A 180 -19.10 -9.71 -6.11
CA ASP A 180 -20.26 -10.30 -6.79
C ASP A 180 -19.85 -11.01 -8.09
N GLN A 181 -18.99 -10.35 -8.86
CA GLN A 181 -18.45 -10.92 -10.09
C GLN A 181 -17.62 -12.18 -9.80
N LEU A 182 -16.81 -12.14 -8.73
CA LEU A 182 -16.07 -13.33 -8.29
C LEU A 182 -16.99 -14.48 -7.94
N LEU A 183 -18.03 -14.23 -7.14
CA LEU A 183 -19.01 -15.26 -6.76
C LEU A 183 -19.71 -15.85 -7.98
N LYS A 184 -20.09 -14.99 -8.95
CA LYS A 184 -20.67 -15.43 -10.22
C LYS A 184 -19.70 -16.34 -10.98
N TYR A 185 -18.43 -15.96 -11.12
CA TYR A 185 -17.40 -16.78 -11.80
C TYR A 185 -17.14 -18.11 -11.10
N MET A 186 -17.26 -18.14 -9.76
CA MET A 186 -17.16 -19.40 -9.00
C MET A 186 -18.35 -20.34 -9.27
N ILE A 187 -19.56 -19.81 -9.43
CA ILE A 187 -20.78 -20.58 -9.73
C ILE A 187 -20.78 -21.08 -11.18
N ASP A 188 -20.45 -20.20 -12.13
CA ASP A 188 -20.40 -20.53 -13.57
C ASP A 188 -19.31 -21.57 -13.88
N GLY A 189 -18.27 -21.61 -13.04
CA GLY A 189 -17.15 -22.53 -13.17
C GLY A 189 -16.04 -22.08 -14.14
N PRO A 190 -14.87 -22.73 -14.09
CA PRO A 190 -13.66 -22.29 -14.80
C PRO A 190 -13.76 -22.37 -16.33
N LYS A 191 -14.68 -23.18 -16.88
CA LYS A 191 -14.85 -23.33 -18.33
C LYS A 191 -15.33 -22.03 -19.00
N TYR A 192 -16.21 -21.29 -18.36
CA TYR A 192 -16.77 -20.06 -18.92
C TYR A 192 -15.85 -18.84 -18.76
N HIS A 193 -14.94 -18.88 -17.79
CA HIS A 193 -14.03 -17.79 -17.45
C HIS A 193 -12.56 -18.25 -17.42
N LEU A 194 -12.14 -18.99 -18.45
CA LEU A 194 -10.83 -19.65 -18.49
C LEU A 194 -9.66 -18.66 -18.34
N SER A 195 -9.73 -17.50 -18.98
CA SER A 195 -8.69 -16.46 -18.89
C SER A 195 -8.48 -15.97 -17.46
N THR A 196 -9.58 -15.66 -16.75
CA THR A 196 -9.52 -15.23 -15.35
C THR A 196 -8.99 -16.33 -14.44
N PHE A 197 -9.41 -17.58 -14.69
CA PHE A 197 -8.95 -18.73 -13.92
C PHE A 197 -7.44 -18.99 -14.11
N ILE A 198 -6.93 -18.90 -15.34
CA ILE A 198 -5.49 -19.03 -15.62
C ILE A 198 -4.72 -17.91 -14.93
N SER A 199 -5.21 -16.66 -15.01
CA SER A 199 -4.59 -15.53 -14.35
C SER A 199 -4.55 -15.72 -12.82
N LEU A 200 -5.61 -16.24 -12.22
CA LEU A 200 -5.68 -16.59 -10.80
C LEU A 200 -4.65 -17.67 -10.43
N LEU A 201 -4.49 -18.70 -11.26
CA LEU A 201 -3.49 -19.76 -11.02
C LEU A 201 -2.05 -19.22 -11.13
N ILE A 202 -1.78 -18.38 -12.12
CA ILE A 202 -0.46 -17.72 -12.28
C ILE A 202 -0.16 -16.86 -11.04
N PHE A 203 -1.11 -16.03 -10.63
CA PHE A 203 -0.94 -15.20 -9.43
C PHE A 203 -0.74 -16.07 -8.18
N THR A 204 -1.51 -17.14 -8.01
CA THR A 204 -1.34 -18.10 -6.92
C THR A 204 0.06 -18.72 -6.91
N ALA A 205 0.56 -19.13 -8.09
CA ALA A 205 1.89 -19.73 -8.21
C ALA A 205 3.00 -18.73 -7.85
N VAL A 206 2.90 -17.47 -8.31
CA VAL A 206 3.85 -16.40 -7.95
C VAL A 206 3.78 -16.11 -6.45
N PHE A 207 2.57 -15.97 -5.89
CA PHE A 207 2.39 -15.72 -4.47
C PHE A 207 2.94 -16.87 -3.63
N TYR A 208 2.63 -18.11 -3.99
CA TYR A 208 3.20 -19.30 -3.36
C TYR A 208 4.74 -19.32 -3.41
N PHE A 209 5.33 -19.04 -4.58
CA PHE A 209 6.79 -18.95 -4.74
C PHE A 209 7.40 -17.91 -3.80
N VAL A 210 6.79 -16.73 -3.71
CA VAL A 210 7.27 -15.66 -2.81
C VAL A 210 7.32 -16.12 -1.37
N PHE A 211 6.29 -16.77 -0.84
CA PHE A 211 6.21 -17.16 0.57
C PHE A 211 6.82 -18.53 0.90
N ALA A 212 6.83 -19.47 -0.06
CA ALA A 212 7.43 -20.78 0.14
C ALA A 212 8.95 -20.79 -0.08
N TRP A 213 9.42 -20.05 -1.11
CA TRP A 213 10.83 -20.09 -1.50
C TRP A 213 11.53 -18.74 -1.33
N PHE A 214 11.03 -17.63 -1.84
CA PHE A 214 11.74 -16.36 -1.83
C PHE A 214 11.78 -15.71 -0.44
N ARG A 215 10.67 -15.70 0.31
CA ARG A 215 10.57 -15.39 1.74
C ARG A 215 11.16 -14.04 2.14
N GLU A 216 12.09 -14.05 3.13
CA GLU A 216 12.81 -12.88 3.63
C GLU A 216 13.67 -12.16 2.57
N GLN A 217 14.02 -12.83 1.48
CA GLN A 217 14.79 -12.22 0.38
C GLN A 217 14.01 -11.10 -0.33
N VAL A 218 12.67 -11.15 -0.29
CA VAL A 218 11.86 -10.01 -0.78
C VAL A 218 12.28 -8.72 -0.09
N CYS A 219 12.36 -8.74 1.25
CA CYS A 219 12.66 -7.55 2.05
C CYS A 219 14.13 -7.11 1.95
N VAL A 220 15.05 -8.08 1.78
CA VAL A 220 16.50 -7.84 1.82
C VAL A 220 17.05 -7.48 0.44
N ILE A 221 16.55 -8.14 -0.63
CA ILE A 221 17.14 -8.03 -1.97
C ILE A 221 16.21 -7.31 -2.95
N ALA A 222 14.93 -7.74 -3.03
CA ALA A 222 14.03 -7.32 -4.10
C ALA A 222 13.28 -6.02 -3.81
N CYS A 223 13.02 -5.70 -2.53
CA CYS A 223 12.19 -4.55 -2.19
C CYS A 223 12.94 -3.22 -2.37
N PRO A 224 12.55 -2.38 -3.35
CA PRO A 224 13.21 -1.09 -3.59
C PRO A 224 13.03 -0.15 -2.40
N TYR A 225 11.87 -0.21 -1.74
CA TYR A 225 11.58 0.57 -0.55
C TYR A 225 12.54 0.22 0.61
N GLY A 226 12.87 -1.06 0.80
CA GLY A 226 13.83 -1.48 1.80
C GLY A 226 15.22 -0.87 1.62
N ARG A 227 15.66 -0.65 0.38
CA ARG A 227 16.94 0.00 0.05
C ARG A 227 16.85 1.52 0.20
N LEU A 228 15.79 2.14 -0.31
CA LEU A 228 15.56 3.58 -0.20
C LEU A 228 15.55 4.04 1.27
N GLN A 229 14.93 3.25 2.15
CA GLN A 229 14.90 3.56 3.57
C GLN A 229 16.29 3.68 4.19
N GLY A 230 17.24 2.84 3.76
CA GLY A 230 18.63 2.90 4.28
C GLY A 230 19.30 4.26 4.03
N VAL A 231 18.96 4.91 2.90
CA VAL A 231 19.48 6.25 2.55
C VAL A 231 18.78 7.36 3.34
N LEU A 232 17.54 7.14 3.75
CA LEU A 232 16.75 8.13 4.50
C LEU A 232 17.06 8.16 5.99
N LEU A 233 17.61 7.08 6.54
CA LEU A 233 17.98 6.97 7.95
C LEU A 233 19.16 7.89 8.29
N ASP A 234 19.09 8.54 9.45
CA ASP A 234 20.16 9.32 10.05
C ASP A 234 20.39 8.90 11.51
N ASN A 235 21.41 9.47 12.16
CA ASN A 235 21.78 9.16 13.55
C ASN A 235 20.69 9.56 14.57
N LYS A 236 19.69 10.35 14.16
CA LYS A 236 18.55 10.77 14.97
C LYS A 236 17.31 9.92 14.75
N SER A 237 17.28 9.11 13.72
CA SER A 237 16.16 8.20 13.42
C SER A 237 16.01 7.13 14.48
N ILE A 238 14.79 6.92 14.98
CA ILE A 238 14.50 5.88 15.98
C ILE A 238 14.44 4.53 15.29
N VAL A 239 15.32 3.63 15.68
CA VAL A 239 15.37 2.24 15.19
C VAL A 239 15.40 1.27 16.35
N VAL A 240 15.24 -0.03 16.09
CA VAL A 240 15.59 -1.05 17.08
C VAL A 240 17.10 -1.11 17.17
N ALA A 241 17.64 -0.66 18.29
CA ALA A 241 19.07 -0.54 18.49
C ALA A 241 19.55 -1.28 19.75
N TYR A 242 20.76 -1.77 19.69
CA TYR A 242 21.48 -2.36 20.81
C TYR A 242 22.29 -1.28 21.52
N ASP A 243 22.09 -1.15 22.82
CA ASP A 243 22.86 -0.22 23.65
C ASP A 243 24.27 -0.79 23.93
N TYR A 244 25.19 -0.51 23.01
CA TYR A 244 26.56 -1.00 23.08
C TYR A 244 27.32 -0.42 24.28
N LYS A 245 27.02 0.82 24.70
CA LYS A 245 27.67 1.44 25.89
C LYS A 245 27.37 0.65 27.14
N ARG A 246 26.10 0.26 27.33
CA ARG A 246 25.67 -0.57 28.43
C ARG A 246 26.06 -2.03 28.24
N GLY A 247 25.95 -2.53 27.02
CA GLY A 247 26.09 -3.95 26.69
C GLY A 247 27.52 -4.46 26.64
N GLU A 248 28.47 -3.59 26.32
CA GLU A 248 29.90 -3.99 26.15
C GLU A 248 30.80 -3.43 27.25
N LYS A 249 30.55 -2.21 27.73
CA LYS A 249 31.45 -1.52 28.69
C LYS A 249 32.94 -1.63 28.26
N GLU A 250 33.85 -1.67 29.21
CA GLU A 250 35.32 -1.71 28.95
C GLU A 250 35.83 -3.08 28.47
N LYS A 251 35.28 -4.17 29.06
CA LYS A 251 35.75 -5.57 28.78
C LYS A 251 34.88 -6.35 27.81
N GLY A 252 33.93 -5.66 27.15
CA GLY A 252 33.08 -6.25 26.13
C GLY A 252 32.03 -7.23 26.66
N ARG A 253 31.47 -8.00 25.74
CA ARG A 253 30.46 -9.03 25.97
C ARG A 253 31.10 -10.27 26.62
N ALA A 254 30.45 -10.82 27.64
CA ALA A 254 30.97 -12.03 28.31
C ALA A 254 29.84 -12.95 28.78
N LYS A 255 30.05 -14.27 28.74
CA LYS A 255 29.10 -15.26 29.23
C LYS A 255 28.75 -15.01 30.70
N PHE A 256 27.48 -15.28 31.05
CA PHE A 256 26.97 -15.08 32.41
C PHE A 256 27.58 -16.10 33.38
N LYS A 257 28.06 -15.59 34.52
CA LYS A 257 28.49 -16.42 35.67
C LYS A 257 27.68 -15.97 36.89
N LYS A 258 27.05 -16.91 37.61
CA LYS A 258 26.10 -16.62 38.68
C LYS A 258 26.72 -15.88 39.89
N SER A 259 28.00 -16.08 40.14
CA SER A 259 28.74 -15.51 41.28
C SER A 259 29.52 -14.24 40.94
N GLU A 260 29.37 -13.66 39.75
CA GLU A 260 30.17 -12.55 39.26
C GLU A 260 29.44 -11.22 39.40
N ASN A 261 30.04 -10.25 40.06
CA ASN A 261 29.62 -8.87 39.99
C ASN A 261 30.15 -8.24 38.67
N ARG A 262 29.27 -8.14 37.67
CA ARG A 262 29.63 -7.62 36.34
C ARG A 262 30.04 -6.15 36.34
N GLU A 263 29.51 -5.38 37.28
CA GLU A 263 29.82 -3.97 37.41
C GLU A 263 31.25 -3.75 37.89
N ALA A 264 31.65 -4.49 38.92
CA ALA A 264 33.01 -4.48 39.47
C ALA A 264 34.05 -5.07 38.50
N SER A 265 33.65 -6.02 37.64
CA SER A 265 34.53 -6.65 36.65
C SER A 265 34.68 -5.89 35.34
N GLY A 266 34.00 -4.74 35.15
CA GLY A 266 34.02 -3.94 33.93
C GLY A 266 33.37 -4.61 32.70
N LYS A 267 32.65 -5.72 32.91
CA LYS A 267 31.93 -6.44 31.83
C LYS A 267 30.60 -5.78 31.52
N GLY A 268 30.23 -5.77 30.24
CA GLY A 268 28.95 -5.28 29.82
C GLY A 268 27.77 -6.15 30.23
N ASP A 269 26.55 -5.63 30.17
CA ASP A 269 25.31 -6.35 30.51
C ASP A 269 24.98 -7.46 29.50
N CYS A 270 25.54 -7.43 28.30
CA CYS A 270 25.32 -8.46 27.29
C CYS A 270 26.01 -9.77 27.72
N ILE A 271 25.21 -10.83 27.93
CA ILE A 271 25.66 -12.14 28.33
C ILE A 271 26.06 -13.06 27.17
N ASP A 272 26.13 -12.53 25.96
CA ASP A 272 26.47 -13.25 24.73
C ASP A 272 25.67 -14.55 24.48
N CYS A 273 24.36 -14.51 24.79
CA CYS A 273 23.47 -15.67 24.63
C CYS A 273 22.94 -15.85 23.18
N ALA A 274 23.19 -14.90 22.29
CA ALA A 274 22.77 -14.88 20.90
C ALA A 274 21.25 -15.09 20.65
N GLN A 275 20.36 -14.92 21.67
CA GLN A 275 18.94 -15.11 21.51
C GLN A 275 18.34 -14.05 20.57
N CYS A 276 18.85 -12.82 20.59
CA CYS A 276 18.47 -11.74 19.67
C CYS A 276 18.75 -12.11 18.21
N VAL A 277 19.83 -12.81 17.92
CA VAL A 277 20.18 -13.33 16.59
C VAL A 277 19.27 -14.51 16.20
N HIS A 278 19.06 -15.42 17.14
CA HIS A 278 18.25 -16.62 16.88
C HIS A 278 16.77 -16.31 16.59
N VAL A 279 16.23 -15.23 17.13
CA VAL A 279 14.82 -14.84 16.91
C VAL A 279 14.65 -13.93 15.69
N CYS A 280 15.75 -13.43 15.12
CA CYS A 280 15.70 -12.49 14.02
C CYS A 280 15.15 -13.13 12.74
N PRO A 281 14.07 -12.58 12.15
CA PRO A 281 13.46 -13.11 10.92
C PRO A 281 14.33 -12.93 9.67
N THR A 282 15.22 -11.93 9.68
CA THR A 282 16.18 -11.66 8.61
C THR A 282 17.58 -12.18 8.89
N GLY A 283 17.80 -12.78 10.08
CA GLY A 283 19.05 -13.47 10.43
C GLY A 283 20.23 -12.57 10.78
N ILE A 284 20.00 -11.28 11.01
CA ILE A 284 21.07 -10.33 11.37
C ILE A 284 21.48 -10.45 12.83
N ASP A 285 22.69 -10.00 13.13
CA ASP A 285 23.13 -9.76 14.49
C ASP A 285 23.00 -8.27 14.84
N ILE A 286 21.94 -7.92 15.56
CA ILE A 286 21.63 -6.53 15.95
C ILE A 286 22.73 -5.92 16.83
N ARG A 287 23.58 -6.71 17.45
CA ARG A 287 24.67 -6.22 18.30
C ARG A 287 25.80 -5.57 17.50
N ASN A 288 25.86 -5.81 16.21
CA ASN A 288 26.81 -5.16 15.31
C ASN A 288 26.42 -3.72 14.92
N GLY A 289 25.28 -3.23 15.42
CA GLY A 289 24.75 -1.90 15.12
C GLY A 289 23.62 -1.91 14.09
N THR A 290 23.29 -0.75 13.57
CA THR A 290 22.22 -0.58 12.59
C THR A 290 22.57 -1.25 11.27
N GLN A 291 21.68 -2.10 10.76
CA GLN A 291 21.85 -2.85 9.52
C GLN A 291 20.66 -2.65 8.60
N LEU A 292 20.93 -2.60 7.27
CA LEU A 292 19.90 -2.37 6.26
C LEU A 292 18.84 -3.48 6.21
N GLU A 293 19.18 -4.70 6.61
CA GLU A 293 18.27 -5.85 6.63
C GLU A 293 17.31 -5.84 7.83
N CYS A 294 17.54 -4.95 8.81
CA CYS A 294 16.67 -4.84 9.98
C CYS A 294 15.31 -4.28 9.58
N VAL A 295 14.24 -5.03 9.80
CA VAL A 295 12.84 -4.62 9.53
C VAL A 295 12.14 -4.02 10.75
N ASN A 296 12.84 -3.72 11.83
CA ASN A 296 12.29 -3.16 13.08
C ASN A 296 11.14 -4.01 13.68
N CYS A 297 11.21 -5.32 13.56
CA CYS A 297 10.14 -6.24 14.01
C CYS A 297 10.08 -6.47 15.52
N THR A 298 11.03 -5.92 16.29
CA THR A 298 11.10 -5.96 17.77
C THR A 298 11.29 -7.33 18.42
N ALA A 299 11.37 -8.40 17.67
CA ALA A 299 11.52 -9.76 18.23
C ALA A 299 12.80 -9.90 19.09
N CYS A 300 13.87 -9.19 18.73
CA CYS A 300 15.12 -9.17 19.51
C CYS A 300 14.98 -8.42 20.85
N ILE A 301 14.11 -7.41 20.93
CA ILE A 301 13.81 -6.71 22.19
C ILE A 301 13.20 -7.70 23.18
N ASP A 302 12.11 -8.36 22.79
CA ASP A 302 11.41 -9.32 23.64
C ASP A 302 12.32 -10.48 24.07
N ALA A 303 13.13 -11.01 23.14
CA ALA A 303 14.05 -12.09 23.44
C ALA A 303 15.17 -11.68 24.42
N CYS A 304 15.70 -10.46 24.26
CA CYS A 304 16.71 -9.90 25.14
C CYS A 304 16.13 -9.61 26.52
N ASP A 305 14.98 -8.95 26.61
CA ASP A 305 14.33 -8.61 27.89
C ASP A 305 14.00 -9.87 28.69
N SER A 306 13.51 -10.92 28.03
CA SER A 306 13.27 -12.23 28.69
C SER A 306 14.54 -12.86 29.25
N MET A 307 15.69 -12.68 28.59
CA MET A 307 16.97 -13.17 29.09
C MET A 307 17.53 -12.30 30.21
N MET A 308 17.40 -10.95 30.10
CA MET A 308 17.83 -10.02 31.16
C MET A 308 17.06 -10.30 32.46
N GLU A 309 15.76 -10.54 32.38
CA GLU A 309 14.91 -10.88 33.54
C GLU A 309 15.36 -12.18 34.20
N LYS A 310 15.70 -13.23 33.44
CA LYS A 310 16.17 -14.51 33.96
C LYS A 310 17.51 -14.44 34.69
N VAL A 311 18.36 -13.49 34.30
CA VAL A 311 19.69 -13.31 34.93
C VAL A 311 19.71 -12.17 35.94
N GLY A 312 18.54 -11.53 36.22
CA GLY A 312 18.43 -10.45 37.19
C GLY A 312 19.06 -9.13 36.74
N LEU A 313 19.24 -8.91 35.42
CA LEU A 313 19.75 -7.66 34.87
C LEU A 313 18.62 -6.74 34.36
N PRO A 314 18.82 -5.41 34.35
CA PRO A 314 17.80 -4.50 33.89
C PRO A 314 17.42 -4.70 32.40
N LYS A 315 16.12 -4.64 32.07
CA LYS A 315 15.60 -4.72 30.69
C LYS A 315 16.05 -3.53 29.84
N GLY A 316 15.74 -3.56 28.54
CA GLY A 316 15.97 -2.47 27.61
C GLY A 316 17.40 -2.37 27.09
N LEU A 317 18.16 -3.47 27.10
CA LEU A 317 19.48 -3.54 26.47
C LEU A 317 19.35 -3.43 24.94
N ILE A 318 18.28 -3.97 24.37
CA ILE A 318 17.84 -3.72 23.01
C ILE A 318 16.51 -2.97 23.11
N ARG A 319 16.39 -1.79 22.50
CA ARG A 319 15.20 -0.95 22.59
C ARG A 319 15.04 -0.08 21.35
N TYR A 320 13.92 0.60 21.25
CA TYR A 320 13.78 1.70 20.32
C TYR A 320 14.62 2.90 20.79
N ALA A 321 15.64 3.25 20.03
CA ALA A 321 16.51 4.38 20.29
C ALA A 321 17.15 4.87 18.99
N SER A 322 17.57 6.13 18.95
CA SER A 322 18.48 6.62 17.93
C SER A 322 19.93 6.41 18.38
N GLU A 323 20.86 6.42 17.43
CA GLU A 323 22.29 6.32 17.75
C GLU A 323 22.73 7.45 18.65
N GLU A 324 22.25 8.66 18.38
CA GLU A 324 22.51 9.85 19.21
C GLU A 324 21.97 9.69 20.64
N ASN A 325 20.79 9.09 20.82
CA ASN A 325 20.25 8.77 22.16
C ASN A 325 21.16 7.82 22.96
N ILE A 326 21.77 6.85 22.30
CA ILE A 326 22.70 5.90 22.95
C ILE A 326 24.00 6.59 23.28
N GLU A 327 24.52 7.43 22.39
CA GLU A 327 25.79 8.14 22.59
C GLU A 327 25.70 9.26 23.63
N LYS A 328 24.71 10.14 23.49
CA LYS A 328 24.60 11.37 24.30
C LYS A 328 23.58 11.30 25.43
N LYS A 329 22.79 10.20 25.51
CA LYS A 329 21.67 10.04 26.46
C LYS A 329 20.61 11.14 26.30
N THR A 330 20.47 11.73 25.10
CA THR A 330 19.47 12.76 24.80
C THR A 330 18.11 12.11 24.58
N LYS A 331 17.02 12.89 24.72
CA LYS A 331 15.68 12.45 24.35
C LYS A 331 15.46 12.70 22.84
N PHE A 332 14.42 12.06 22.28
CA PHE A 332 14.00 12.32 20.90
C PHE A 332 13.62 13.79 20.72
N GLU A 333 14.22 14.45 19.74
CA GLU A 333 13.92 15.82 19.36
C GLU A 333 13.31 15.89 17.96
N PHE A 334 12.30 16.73 17.82
CA PHE A 334 11.65 16.96 16.54
C PHE A 334 12.54 17.89 15.68
N THR A 335 13.30 17.29 14.80
CA THR A 335 14.30 18.01 13.97
C THR A 335 13.64 19.02 13.02
N PRO A 336 14.34 20.08 12.56
CA PRO A 336 13.81 21.02 11.56
C PRO A 336 13.36 20.32 10.27
N ARG A 337 14.08 19.27 9.86
CA ARG A 337 13.72 18.41 8.71
C ARG A 337 12.36 17.72 8.93
N LEU A 338 12.12 17.18 10.12
CA LEU A 338 10.85 16.54 10.46
C LEU A 338 9.69 17.53 10.50
N LYS A 339 9.93 18.75 11.04
CA LYS A 339 8.95 19.84 11.04
C LYS A 339 8.55 20.23 9.62
N GLY A 340 9.53 20.38 8.73
CA GLY A 340 9.28 20.69 7.31
C GLY A 340 8.39 19.63 6.64
N TYR A 341 8.71 18.34 6.80
CA TYR A 341 7.89 17.26 6.24
C TYR A 341 6.48 17.23 6.84
N SER A 342 6.31 17.51 8.14
CA SER A 342 5.00 17.57 8.79
C SER A 342 4.13 18.68 8.22
N VAL A 343 4.71 19.87 7.98
CA VAL A 343 3.99 21.01 7.41
C VAL A 343 3.52 20.69 5.98
N VAL A 344 4.45 20.22 5.13
CA VAL A 344 4.10 19.86 3.74
C VAL A 344 3.03 18.77 3.69
N LEU A 345 3.16 17.74 4.51
CA LEU A 345 2.17 16.67 4.59
C LEU A 345 0.80 17.19 5.05
N GLY A 346 0.78 18.06 6.07
CA GLY A 346 -0.43 18.70 6.58
C GLY A 346 -1.14 19.56 5.53
N VAL A 347 -0.38 20.34 4.77
CA VAL A 347 -0.91 21.15 3.66
C VAL A 347 -1.51 20.26 2.57
N LEU A 348 -0.81 19.21 2.14
CA LEU A 348 -1.32 18.31 1.11
C LEU A 348 -2.58 17.56 1.56
N ILE A 349 -2.65 17.13 2.82
CA ILE A 349 -3.86 16.52 3.37
C ILE A 349 -5.00 17.53 3.40
N ALA A 350 -4.76 18.78 3.80
CA ALA A 350 -5.77 19.82 3.81
C ALA A 350 -6.30 20.11 2.39
N VAL A 351 -5.40 20.17 1.39
CA VAL A 351 -5.77 20.32 -0.02
C VAL A 351 -6.62 19.14 -0.50
N LEU A 352 -6.20 17.89 -0.21
CA LEU A 352 -6.97 16.70 -0.59
C LEU A 352 -8.36 16.71 0.02
N VAL A 353 -8.46 17.01 1.30
CA VAL A 353 -9.74 17.09 2.02
C VAL A 353 -10.62 18.19 1.41
N GLY A 354 -10.06 19.38 1.15
CA GLY A 354 -10.78 20.48 0.48
C GLY A 354 -11.31 20.06 -0.89
N MET A 355 -10.49 19.39 -1.69
CA MET A 355 -10.91 18.91 -3.02
C MET A 355 -11.98 17.82 -2.94
N LEU A 356 -11.96 16.96 -1.93
CA LEU A 356 -13.00 15.95 -1.71
C LEU A 356 -14.35 16.60 -1.34
N PHE A 357 -14.34 17.66 -0.55
CA PHE A 357 -15.57 18.41 -0.23
C PHE A 357 -16.12 19.24 -1.40
N LEU A 358 -15.25 19.69 -2.29
CA LEU A 358 -15.62 20.47 -3.48
C LEU A 358 -15.94 19.56 -4.69
N ARG A 359 -15.96 18.26 -4.52
CA ARG A 359 -16.23 17.31 -5.61
C ARG A 359 -17.69 17.36 -6.02
N ASN A 360 -17.94 17.58 -7.32
CA ASN A 360 -19.27 17.54 -7.89
C ASN A 360 -19.80 16.09 -8.00
N ASP A 361 -21.08 15.92 -7.74
CA ASP A 361 -21.78 14.63 -7.84
C ASP A 361 -21.98 14.18 -9.29
N ILE A 362 -22.03 15.13 -10.20
CA ILE A 362 -22.21 14.91 -11.65
C ILE A 362 -21.10 15.65 -12.36
N GLU A 363 -20.56 15.05 -13.40
CA GLU A 363 -19.58 15.68 -14.26
C GLU A 363 -20.03 15.62 -15.70
N ALA A 364 -20.14 16.78 -16.32
CA ALA A 364 -20.54 16.91 -17.71
C ALA A 364 -19.38 17.42 -18.55
N ARG A 365 -19.14 16.77 -19.66
CA ARG A 365 -18.21 17.22 -20.70
C ARG A 365 -18.92 17.30 -22.02
N ILE A 366 -18.92 18.49 -22.62
CA ILE A 366 -19.48 18.74 -23.95
C ILE A 366 -18.33 19.14 -24.85
N LEU A 367 -18.01 18.27 -25.80
CA LEU A 367 -16.90 18.45 -26.71
C LEU A 367 -17.40 18.54 -28.16
N ARG A 368 -16.89 19.47 -28.91
CA ARG A 368 -17.20 19.58 -30.33
C ARG A 368 -16.70 18.37 -31.10
N LEU A 369 -17.48 17.85 -32.02
CA LEU A 369 -17.08 16.72 -32.87
C LEU A 369 -15.91 17.13 -33.78
N PRO A 370 -14.76 16.42 -33.71
CA PRO A 370 -13.60 16.73 -34.54
C PRO A 370 -13.90 16.54 -36.03
N GLY A 371 -13.34 17.41 -36.87
CA GLY A 371 -13.46 17.28 -38.34
C GLY A 371 -14.70 17.92 -38.95
N GLN A 372 -15.67 18.38 -38.15
CA GLN A 372 -16.78 19.18 -38.63
C GLN A 372 -16.57 20.65 -38.27
N LEU A 373 -16.85 21.56 -39.23
CA LEU A 373 -16.80 23.00 -38.98
C LEU A 373 -18.13 23.43 -38.37
N TYR A 374 -18.97 24.09 -39.15
CA TYR A 374 -20.31 24.48 -38.78
C TYR A 374 -21.22 24.28 -39.99
N GLU A 375 -22.51 24.18 -39.77
CA GLU A 375 -23.53 24.06 -40.82
C GLU A 375 -24.42 25.30 -40.78
N HIS A 376 -24.68 25.90 -41.94
CA HIS A 376 -25.66 26.95 -42.08
C HIS A 376 -27.07 26.34 -42.10
N LYS A 377 -27.97 26.86 -41.25
CA LYS A 377 -29.39 26.54 -41.22
C LYS A 377 -30.20 27.66 -41.85
N GLU A 378 -31.50 27.51 -41.91
CA GLU A 378 -32.39 28.54 -42.42
C GLU A 378 -32.23 29.85 -41.63
N GLY A 379 -32.12 30.98 -42.35
CA GLY A 379 -31.87 32.31 -41.79
C GLY A 379 -30.39 32.53 -41.47
N SER A 380 -30.12 33.26 -40.38
CA SER A 380 -28.76 33.56 -39.90
C SER A 380 -28.18 32.51 -38.92
N ASN A 381 -28.92 31.40 -38.71
CA ASN A 381 -28.54 30.42 -37.72
C ASN A 381 -27.38 29.50 -38.16
N ILE A 382 -26.48 29.25 -37.24
CA ILE A 382 -25.34 28.35 -37.39
C ILE A 382 -25.49 27.20 -36.42
N SER A 383 -25.28 25.98 -36.91
CA SER A 383 -25.29 24.75 -36.10
C SER A 383 -23.93 24.11 -35.99
N ASN A 384 -23.56 23.75 -34.77
CA ASN A 384 -22.37 22.92 -34.49
C ASN A 384 -22.80 21.62 -33.83
N VAL A 385 -22.04 20.56 -34.12
CA VAL A 385 -22.26 19.21 -33.54
C VAL A 385 -21.32 18.96 -32.37
N PHE A 386 -21.92 18.55 -31.28
CA PHE A 386 -21.19 18.23 -30.05
C PHE A 386 -21.51 16.81 -29.58
N THR A 387 -20.54 16.19 -28.92
CA THR A 387 -20.77 14.99 -28.13
C THR A 387 -20.81 15.37 -26.67
N TYR A 388 -21.82 14.90 -25.96
CA TYR A 388 -21.87 15.02 -24.51
C TYR A 388 -21.47 13.70 -23.83
N LYS A 389 -20.85 13.82 -22.66
CA LYS A 389 -20.54 12.75 -21.74
C LYS A 389 -20.96 13.22 -20.35
N LEU A 390 -21.96 12.53 -19.78
CA LEU A 390 -22.45 12.78 -18.43
C LEU A 390 -22.06 11.61 -17.53
N VAL A 391 -21.29 11.88 -16.50
CA VAL A 391 -20.91 10.89 -15.50
C VAL A 391 -21.73 11.13 -14.24
N ASN A 392 -22.60 10.19 -13.92
CA ASN A 392 -23.32 10.18 -12.67
C ASN A 392 -22.48 9.48 -11.59
N LYS A 393 -21.95 10.24 -10.64
CA LYS A 393 -21.15 9.72 -9.51
C LYS A 393 -22.01 9.34 -8.31
N THR A 394 -23.35 9.60 -8.38
CA THR A 394 -24.28 9.31 -7.30
C THR A 394 -24.82 7.87 -7.37
N THR A 395 -25.47 7.44 -6.30
CA THR A 395 -26.14 6.12 -6.21
C THR A 395 -27.60 6.16 -6.69
N GLN A 396 -28.06 7.30 -7.23
CA GLN A 396 -29.43 7.48 -7.72
C GLN A 396 -29.43 7.70 -9.22
N ASN A 397 -30.44 7.21 -9.91
CA ASN A 397 -30.64 7.52 -11.32
C ASN A 397 -31.00 9.00 -11.47
N ILE A 398 -30.51 9.62 -12.53
CA ILE A 398 -30.85 10.96 -12.90
C ILE A 398 -31.72 10.86 -14.17
N GLU A 399 -32.97 11.22 -14.01
CA GLU A 399 -33.94 11.14 -15.06
C GLU A 399 -34.23 12.55 -15.62
N ASP A 400 -34.72 12.60 -16.82
CA ASP A 400 -35.16 13.84 -17.49
C ASP A 400 -34.08 14.93 -17.54
N VAL A 401 -32.89 14.55 -18.06
CA VAL A 401 -31.76 15.50 -18.21
C VAL A 401 -31.97 16.37 -19.45
N SER A 402 -31.97 17.69 -19.24
CA SER A 402 -32.10 18.70 -20.30
C SER A 402 -30.89 19.64 -20.32
N PHE A 403 -30.60 20.16 -21.52
CA PHE A 403 -29.51 21.10 -21.76
C PHE A 403 -30.07 22.45 -22.16
N LYS A 404 -29.57 23.54 -21.55
CA LYS A 404 -29.97 24.92 -21.89
C LYS A 404 -28.73 25.78 -22.08
N LEU A 405 -28.75 26.63 -23.10
CA LEU A 405 -27.75 27.67 -23.29
C LEU A 405 -27.96 28.77 -22.25
N LEU A 406 -26.86 29.17 -21.57
CA LEU A 406 -26.89 30.23 -20.56
C LEU A 406 -26.25 31.53 -21.04
N SER A 407 -25.33 31.47 -22.00
CA SER A 407 -24.55 32.63 -22.46
C SER A 407 -25.10 33.32 -23.70
N HIS A 408 -25.88 32.63 -24.51
CA HIS A 408 -26.41 33.13 -25.80
C HIS A 408 -27.83 32.65 -25.98
N ASP A 409 -28.63 33.44 -26.74
CA ASP A 409 -29.93 32.99 -27.20
C ASP A 409 -29.74 31.98 -28.33
N GLY A 410 -30.27 30.78 -28.14
CA GLY A 410 -30.12 29.71 -29.10
C GLY A 410 -30.83 28.42 -28.63
N PHE A 411 -30.76 27.39 -29.46
CA PHE A 411 -31.42 26.12 -29.21
C PHE A 411 -30.42 24.99 -29.10
N ILE A 412 -30.69 24.07 -28.16
CA ILE A 412 -29.98 22.81 -28.07
C ILE A 412 -30.95 21.69 -28.44
N LYS A 413 -30.57 20.89 -29.44
CA LYS A 413 -31.32 19.72 -29.85
C LYS A 413 -30.49 18.46 -29.56
N VAL A 414 -31.01 17.60 -28.72
CA VAL A 414 -30.38 16.28 -28.42
C VAL A 414 -30.89 15.25 -29.42
N VAL A 415 -30.06 14.33 -29.87
CA VAL A 415 -30.42 13.31 -30.87
C VAL A 415 -31.44 12.31 -30.33
N ASN A 416 -31.38 12.01 -29.03
CA ASN A 416 -32.37 11.21 -28.32
C ASN A 416 -33.17 12.12 -27.39
N ASP A 417 -34.49 12.13 -27.51
CA ASP A 417 -35.36 13.08 -26.80
C ASP A 417 -35.32 12.93 -25.26
N GLU A 418 -35.00 11.72 -24.72
CA GLU A 418 -34.88 11.50 -23.29
C GLU A 418 -33.44 11.09 -22.94
N VAL A 419 -32.77 11.89 -22.11
CA VAL A 419 -31.44 11.58 -21.58
C VAL A 419 -31.58 11.16 -20.12
N ASN A 420 -31.43 9.85 -19.87
CA ASN A 420 -31.42 9.29 -18.55
C ASN A 420 -30.01 8.80 -18.23
N VAL A 421 -29.50 9.14 -17.05
CA VAL A 421 -28.18 8.74 -16.60
C VAL A 421 -28.33 7.80 -15.40
N PRO A 422 -28.16 6.48 -15.60
CA PRO A 422 -28.26 5.53 -14.51
C PRO A 422 -27.26 5.84 -13.39
N ALA A 423 -27.54 5.33 -12.19
CA ALA A 423 -26.66 5.47 -11.05
C ALA A 423 -25.28 4.89 -11.35
N GLN A 424 -24.23 5.66 -11.12
CA GLN A 424 -22.84 5.26 -11.30
C GLN A 424 -22.50 4.78 -12.72
N GLU A 425 -23.17 5.36 -13.71
CA GLU A 425 -22.92 5.08 -15.11
C GLU A 425 -22.61 6.35 -15.89
N LEU A 426 -22.14 6.13 -17.12
CA LEU A 426 -21.82 7.15 -18.10
C LEU A 426 -22.94 7.15 -19.17
N ALA A 427 -23.53 8.30 -19.41
CA ALA A 427 -24.38 8.53 -20.58
C ALA A 427 -23.60 9.34 -21.63
N GLU A 428 -23.55 8.85 -22.85
CA GLU A 428 -22.93 9.52 -23.99
C GLU A 428 -23.93 9.70 -25.09
N GLY A 429 -23.85 10.84 -25.79
CA GLY A 429 -24.70 11.10 -26.93
C GLY A 429 -24.23 12.30 -27.72
N THR A 430 -25.05 12.66 -28.71
CA THR A 430 -24.78 13.79 -29.61
C THR A 430 -25.85 14.86 -29.42
N LEU A 431 -25.42 16.11 -29.42
CA LEU A 431 -26.33 17.28 -29.42
C LEU A 431 -25.89 18.31 -30.47
N PHE A 432 -26.86 19.02 -30.97
CA PHE A 432 -26.67 20.14 -31.86
C PHE A 432 -26.95 21.44 -31.10
N ILE A 433 -26.05 22.40 -31.26
CA ILE A 433 -26.24 23.75 -30.71
C ILE A 433 -26.41 24.68 -31.89
N GLU A 434 -27.51 25.42 -31.90
CA GLU A 434 -27.87 26.41 -32.92
C GLU A 434 -27.90 27.80 -32.31
N ILE A 435 -27.11 28.72 -32.89
CA ILE A 435 -26.98 30.12 -32.44
C ILE A 435 -27.04 31.01 -33.66
N ASP A 436 -27.71 32.18 -33.55
CA ASP A 436 -27.71 33.21 -34.60
C ASP A 436 -26.29 33.77 -34.78
N SER A 437 -25.80 33.79 -36.02
CA SER A 437 -24.45 34.30 -36.36
C SER A 437 -24.19 35.72 -35.88
N ASN A 438 -25.24 36.55 -35.76
CA ASN A 438 -25.17 37.94 -35.31
C ASN A 438 -24.84 38.05 -33.81
N LEU A 439 -25.07 37.00 -33.05
CA LEU A 439 -24.78 36.96 -31.60
C LEU A 439 -23.35 36.52 -31.30
N LEU A 440 -22.64 35.97 -32.29
CA LEU A 440 -21.26 35.51 -32.13
C LEU A 440 -20.29 36.69 -32.24
N LYS A 441 -19.36 36.78 -31.26
CA LYS A 441 -18.38 37.88 -31.20
C LYS A 441 -17.06 37.51 -31.89
N GLU A 442 -16.73 36.22 -31.90
CA GLU A 442 -15.46 35.69 -32.43
C GLU A 442 -15.70 34.42 -33.26
N GLU A 443 -14.75 34.07 -34.15
CA GLU A 443 -14.74 32.78 -34.86
C GLU A 443 -14.82 31.56 -33.92
N LYS A 444 -14.27 31.70 -32.70
CA LYS A 444 -14.30 30.71 -31.66
C LYS A 444 -14.88 31.30 -30.39
N ASP A 445 -16.17 31.29 -30.31
CA ASP A 445 -16.87 31.85 -29.15
C ASP A 445 -17.06 30.79 -28.05
N LYS A 446 -16.95 31.21 -26.78
CA LYS A 446 -17.19 30.34 -25.63
C LYS A 446 -18.65 30.36 -25.27
N VAL A 447 -19.28 29.21 -25.28
CA VAL A 447 -20.68 29.04 -24.90
C VAL A 447 -20.78 28.28 -23.58
N GLU A 448 -21.65 28.77 -22.72
CA GLU A 448 -21.94 28.16 -21.42
C GLU A 448 -23.26 27.41 -21.49
N ILE A 449 -23.24 26.15 -21.04
CA ILE A 449 -24.38 25.24 -21.13
C ILE A 449 -24.71 24.77 -19.71
N GLY A 450 -25.94 25.02 -19.29
CA GLY A 450 -26.50 24.50 -18.07
C GLY A 450 -27.15 23.14 -18.30
N ILE A 451 -26.89 22.21 -17.41
CA ILE A 451 -27.43 20.85 -17.40
C ILE A 451 -28.42 20.77 -16.25
N TYR A 452 -29.65 20.38 -16.57
CA TYR A 452 -30.77 20.35 -15.63
C TYR A 452 -31.33 18.94 -15.51
N SER A 453 -31.81 18.55 -14.31
CA SER A 453 -32.76 17.45 -14.12
C SER A 453 -34.10 18.07 -13.71
N GLY A 454 -35.09 17.95 -14.56
CA GLY A 454 -36.31 18.68 -14.40
C GLY A 454 -36.08 20.21 -14.35
N SER A 455 -36.34 20.86 -13.22
CA SER A 455 -36.11 22.28 -12.99
C SER A 455 -34.82 22.65 -12.29
N HIS A 456 -34.06 21.67 -11.76
CA HIS A 456 -32.86 21.92 -10.98
C HIS A 456 -31.61 21.95 -11.86
N LEU A 457 -30.83 23.01 -11.76
CA LEU A 457 -29.50 23.11 -12.36
C LEU A 457 -28.57 22.18 -11.62
N ILE A 458 -28.00 21.22 -12.34
CA ILE A 458 -27.07 20.22 -11.78
C ILE A 458 -25.64 20.69 -11.96
N GLU A 459 -25.28 21.10 -13.18
CA GLU A 459 -23.91 21.50 -13.54
C GLU A 459 -23.93 22.52 -14.68
N THR A 460 -22.83 23.27 -14.74
CA THR A 460 -22.58 24.22 -15.82
C THR A 460 -21.25 23.87 -16.48
N THR A 461 -21.25 23.74 -17.80
CA THR A 461 -20.03 23.44 -18.57
C THR A 461 -19.83 24.45 -19.69
N THR A 462 -18.57 24.74 -20.01
CA THR A 462 -18.23 25.63 -21.14
C THR A 462 -17.63 24.84 -22.28
N THR A 463 -18.05 25.20 -23.50
CA THR A 463 -17.47 24.60 -24.71
C THR A 463 -17.20 25.71 -25.76
N THR A 464 -16.47 25.39 -26.83
CA THR A 464 -16.14 26.33 -27.89
C THR A 464 -17.06 26.12 -29.08
N PHE A 465 -17.80 27.12 -29.45
CA PHE A 465 -18.66 27.18 -30.63
C PHE A 465 -17.89 27.84 -31.79
N LEU A 466 -18.00 27.29 -33.01
CA LEU A 466 -17.36 27.84 -34.20
C LEU A 466 -18.39 28.63 -35.01
N GLY A 467 -18.05 29.88 -35.24
CA GLY A 467 -18.77 30.77 -36.15
C GLY A 467 -18.02 31.00 -37.49
N PRO A 468 -18.63 31.72 -38.43
CA PRO A 468 -17.98 32.11 -39.66
C PRO A 468 -16.84 33.08 -39.39
N ARG A 469 -15.81 33.02 -40.20
CA ARG A 469 -14.76 34.04 -40.19
C ARG A 469 -15.36 35.37 -40.63
N SER A 470 -15.35 36.35 -39.77
CA SER A 470 -15.60 37.73 -40.18
C SER A 470 -14.36 38.18 -40.95
N PHE A 471 -14.45 38.20 -42.26
CA PHE A 471 -13.53 38.98 -43.07
C PHE A 471 -13.95 40.44 -42.96
N ASN A 472 -13.32 41.21 -42.08
CA ASN A 472 -13.32 42.66 -42.17
C ASN A 472 -12.28 43.08 -43.20
#